data_25f04df1a0d9a242568a94916f53ee0f
#
_entry.id   25f04df1a0d9a242568a94916f53ee0f
#
_cell.length_a   1.000
_cell.length_b   1.000
_cell.length_c   1.000
_cell.angle_alpha   90.00
_cell.angle_beta   90.00
_cell.angle_gamma   90.00
#
_symmetry.space_group_name_H-M   'P 1'
#
loop_
_entity.id
_entity.type
_entity.pdbx_description
1 polymer ?
#
loop_
_entity_poly.entity_id
_entity_poly.type
_entity_poly.pdbx_seq_one_letter_code
_entity_poly.pdbx_strand_id
1 'polypeptide(L)'
;MALVEQLAQAHEIHVFAQRIEHQWPGVTYHRVSAPLTRPRWINQLWYATASWWATRRGFDIVHSHENTWHGQVQTVHVLPVKYNLFQGRSGWHLALRYLKVATSPRLLTYLALERLRFAPRRNKVMVLTSPTLQDFVRQVYPHCRMSVLAPGVDMPTRVSDPQAARQRLALPPAGRLLAFVANDYQKKGLPTLLQALCQLPPDVNLAVVGNPASIEKFSRLAMSLGLGSRVHFLGHLKDVSPLYEAADLLVHPTLEDTFAMVVLEAMAHGLPVVVSDARYCGIAGLLSNGRNAMILSSPTDAGELAQTLARVLSDDVLRQQLAHAAHQFAQQHAWPGVARAQTVIYRQLCAP
;
A
#
# COMPACT_ATOMS: atom_id res chain seq x y z
N MET A 1 6.43 -3.45 -10.94
CA MET A 1 7.46 -4.00 -11.88
C MET A 1 7.83 -5.44 -11.54
N ALA A 2 8.03 -5.83 -10.28
CA ALA A 2 8.38 -7.21 -9.90
C ALA A 2 7.39 -8.29 -10.39
N LEU A 3 6.07 -8.02 -10.42
CA LEU A 3 5.11 -8.94 -11.02
C LEU A 3 5.38 -9.21 -12.50
N VAL A 4 5.76 -8.17 -13.27
CA VAL A 4 6.06 -8.28 -14.71
C VAL A 4 7.28 -9.18 -14.94
N GLU A 5 8.33 -9.03 -14.12
CA GLU A 5 9.53 -9.86 -14.15
C GLU A 5 9.18 -11.36 -13.95
N GLN A 6 8.35 -11.67 -12.98
CA GLN A 6 7.94 -13.05 -12.72
C GLN A 6 7.05 -13.62 -13.84
N LEU A 7 6.14 -12.81 -14.38
CA LEU A 7 5.26 -13.23 -15.47
C LEU A 7 6.01 -13.43 -16.78
N ALA A 8 7.07 -12.65 -17.04
CA ALA A 8 7.89 -12.77 -18.25
C ALA A 8 8.63 -14.12 -18.37
N GLN A 9 8.74 -14.88 -17.28
CA GLN A 9 9.30 -16.23 -17.31
C GLN A 9 8.40 -17.25 -18.03
N ALA A 10 7.09 -16.98 -18.12
CA ALA A 10 6.10 -17.93 -18.67
C ALA A 10 5.19 -17.30 -19.73
N HIS A 11 5.28 -16.02 -19.97
CA HIS A 11 4.41 -15.27 -20.89
C HIS A 11 5.22 -14.26 -21.70
N GLU A 12 4.81 -14.02 -22.93
CA GLU A 12 5.28 -12.88 -23.72
C GLU A 12 4.59 -11.62 -23.19
N ILE A 13 5.40 -10.70 -22.65
CA ILE A 13 4.90 -9.51 -21.96
C ILE A 13 5.19 -8.24 -22.73
N HIS A 14 4.14 -7.48 -23.01
CA HIS A 14 4.19 -6.15 -23.59
C HIS A 14 3.70 -5.11 -22.56
N VAL A 15 4.55 -4.15 -22.22
CA VAL A 15 4.24 -3.07 -21.26
C VAL A 15 3.99 -1.77 -22.01
N PHE A 16 2.79 -1.20 -21.83
CA PHE A 16 2.40 0.11 -22.36
C PHE A 16 2.41 1.14 -21.23
N ALA A 17 3.34 2.10 -21.26
CA ALA A 17 3.49 3.09 -20.19
C ALA A 17 3.92 4.46 -20.73
N GLN A 18 3.52 5.54 -20.03
CA GLN A 18 3.99 6.90 -20.35
C GLN A 18 5.41 7.15 -19.83
N ARG A 19 5.82 6.47 -18.74
CA ARG A 19 7.17 6.50 -18.18
C ARG A 19 7.67 5.09 -17.97
N ILE A 20 8.89 4.81 -18.40
CA ILE A 20 9.55 3.52 -18.27
C ILE A 20 10.88 3.83 -17.58
N GLU A 21 10.96 3.50 -16.29
CA GLU A 21 12.14 3.76 -15.46
C GLU A 21 13.04 2.52 -15.35
N HIS A 22 12.46 1.33 -15.44
CA HIS A 22 13.18 0.06 -15.38
C HIS A 22 12.71 -0.83 -16.53
N GLN A 23 13.65 -1.58 -17.08
CA GLN A 23 13.39 -2.55 -18.15
C GLN A 23 13.93 -3.91 -17.74
N TRP A 24 13.11 -4.95 -17.90
CA TRP A 24 13.47 -6.33 -17.62
C TRP A 24 13.75 -7.08 -18.93
N PRO A 25 14.74 -7.98 -18.94
CA PRO A 25 14.97 -8.87 -20.11
C PRO A 25 13.70 -9.69 -20.42
N GLY A 26 13.43 -9.89 -21.71
CA GLY A 26 12.25 -10.66 -22.16
C GLY A 26 10.93 -9.91 -22.11
N VAL A 27 10.93 -8.61 -21.82
CA VAL A 27 9.73 -7.75 -21.81
C VAL A 27 9.83 -6.71 -22.92
N THR A 28 8.80 -6.59 -23.74
CA THR A 28 8.71 -5.56 -24.78
C THR A 28 8.02 -4.31 -24.25
N TYR A 29 8.67 -3.16 -24.37
CA TYR A 29 8.17 -1.89 -23.83
C TYR A 29 7.70 -0.96 -24.94
N HIS A 30 6.47 -0.46 -24.80
CA HIS A 30 5.83 0.50 -25.70
C HIS A 30 5.57 1.81 -24.97
N ARG A 31 6.27 2.86 -25.38
CA ARG A 31 6.06 4.18 -24.77
C ARG A 31 4.81 4.84 -25.37
N VAL A 32 3.82 5.11 -24.50
CA VAL A 32 2.65 5.92 -24.82
C VAL A 32 2.98 7.39 -24.59
N SER A 33 2.70 8.24 -25.57
CA SER A 33 2.95 9.68 -25.44
C SER A 33 2.12 10.32 -24.33
N ALA A 34 2.66 11.39 -23.74
CA ALA A 34 1.95 12.27 -22.81
C ALA A 34 1.89 13.66 -23.43
N PRO A 35 0.82 13.99 -24.20
CA PRO A 35 0.79 15.23 -25.00
C PRO A 35 0.81 16.50 -24.16
N LEU A 36 0.35 16.42 -22.90
CA LEU A 36 0.30 17.58 -22.00
C LEU A 36 0.90 17.25 -20.64
N THR A 37 1.60 18.19 -20.03
CA THR A 37 2.05 18.07 -18.63
C THR A 37 0.90 18.34 -17.65
N ARG A 38 -0.01 19.24 -18.00
CA ARG A 38 -1.23 19.64 -17.26
C ARG A 38 -2.32 20.04 -18.24
N PRO A 39 -3.61 19.81 -17.90
CA PRO A 39 -4.10 19.10 -16.72
C PRO A 39 -4.01 17.55 -16.87
N ARG A 40 -3.74 16.86 -15.78
CA ARG A 40 -3.51 15.38 -15.76
C ARG A 40 -4.69 14.54 -16.27
N TRP A 41 -5.94 15.03 -16.15
CA TRP A 41 -7.11 14.28 -16.59
C TRP A 41 -7.18 14.12 -18.11
N ILE A 42 -6.64 15.08 -18.89
CA ILE A 42 -6.55 14.94 -20.35
C ILE A 42 -5.53 13.85 -20.70
N ASN A 43 -4.37 13.80 -20.03
CA ASN A 43 -3.40 12.74 -20.24
C ASN A 43 -3.95 11.36 -19.83
N GLN A 44 -4.80 11.29 -18.79
CA GLN A 44 -5.46 10.04 -18.42
C GLN A 44 -6.41 9.56 -19.51
N LEU A 45 -7.22 10.44 -20.08
CA LEU A 45 -8.11 10.13 -21.19
C LEU A 45 -7.34 9.73 -22.45
N TRP A 46 -6.29 10.47 -22.77
CA TRP A 46 -5.38 10.15 -23.87
C TRP A 46 -4.74 8.78 -23.69
N TYR A 47 -4.18 8.52 -22.52
CA TYR A 47 -3.56 7.21 -22.20
C TYR A 47 -4.58 6.07 -22.35
N ALA A 48 -5.77 6.23 -21.82
CA ALA A 48 -6.83 5.23 -21.92
C ALA A 48 -7.23 4.96 -23.38
N THR A 49 -7.28 5.99 -24.22
CA THR A 49 -7.62 5.87 -25.65
C THR A 49 -6.46 5.26 -26.45
N ALA A 50 -5.25 5.76 -26.26
CA ALA A 50 -4.08 5.30 -27.00
C ALA A 50 -3.73 3.84 -26.65
N SER A 51 -3.78 3.47 -25.36
CA SER A 51 -3.55 2.10 -24.92
C SER A 51 -4.66 1.15 -25.41
N TRP A 52 -5.94 1.59 -25.43
CA TRP A 52 -7.03 0.82 -26.02
C TRP A 52 -6.77 0.54 -27.52
N TRP A 53 -6.40 1.57 -28.27
CA TRP A 53 -6.11 1.42 -29.70
C TRP A 53 -4.96 0.44 -29.94
N ALA A 54 -3.90 0.54 -29.17
CA ALA A 54 -2.71 -0.29 -29.29
C ALA A 54 -2.94 -1.76 -28.86
N THR A 55 -3.88 -1.99 -27.92
CA THR A 55 -4.08 -3.33 -27.33
C THR A 55 -5.38 -4.02 -27.76
N ARG A 56 -6.15 -3.42 -28.66
CA ARG A 56 -7.45 -3.98 -29.11
C ARG A 56 -7.35 -5.27 -29.94
N ARG A 57 -6.17 -5.58 -30.46
CA ARG A 57 -5.85 -6.79 -31.24
C ARG A 57 -4.45 -7.27 -30.92
N GLY A 58 -4.21 -8.57 -31.08
CA GLY A 58 -2.88 -9.17 -30.95
C GLY A 58 -2.44 -9.52 -29.52
N PHE A 59 -3.37 -9.52 -28.54
CA PHE A 59 -3.08 -9.89 -27.16
C PHE A 59 -4.20 -10.81 -26.62
N ASP A 60 -3.81 -11.90 -25.97
CA ASP A 60 -4.75 -12.82 -25.33
C ASP A 60 -5.40 -12.17 -24.10
N ILE A 61 -4.60 -11.47 -23.30
CA ILE A 61 -5.02 -10.74 -22.10
C ILE A 61 -4.47 -9.33 -22.10
N VAL A 62 -5.32 -8.37 -21.84
CA VAL A 62 -4.94 -7.00 -21.51
C VAL A 62 -5.20 -6.76 -20.04
N HIS A 63 -4.13 -6.53 -19.27
CA HIS A 63 -4.16 -6.25 -17.84
C HIS A 63 -3.82 -4.78 -17.58
N SER A 64 -4.72 -4.02 -16.95
CA SER A 64 -4.49 -2.61 -16.63
C SER A 64 -4.43 -2.35 -15.13
N HIS A 65 -3.46 -1.54 -14.72
CA HIS A 65 -3.34 -0.99 -13.36
C HIS A 65 -3.91 0.43 -13.27
N GLU A 66 -4.19 1.04 -14.43
CA GLU A 66 -4.66 2.41 -14.54
C GLU A 66 -6.19 2.50 -14.69
N ASN A 67 -6.74 3.71 -14.52
CA ASN A 67 -8.17 3.95 -14.72
C ASN A 67 -8.51 4.01 -16.22
N THR A 68 -8.62 2.82 -16.83
CA THR A 68 -8.97 2.61 -18.24
C THR A 68 -10.27 1.83 -18.37
N TRP A 69 -11.00 1.98 -19.49
CA TRP A 69 -12.26 1.25 -19.73
C TRP A 69 -12.07 -0.14 -20.34
N HIS A 70 -10.88 -0.44 -20.89
CA HIS A 70 -10.55 -1.68 -21.59
C HIS A 70 -9.66 -2.57 -20.73
N GLY A 71 -9.45 -3.81 -21.22
CA GLY A 71 -8.70 -4.84 -20.53
C GLY A 71 -9.62 -5.83 -19.79
N GLN A 72 -9.25 -7.09 -19.89
CA GLN A 72 -9.95 -8.19 -19.22
C GLN A 72 -9.63 -8.24 -17.73
N VAL A 73 -8.42 -7.83 -17.34
CA VAL A 73 -7.99 -7.75 -15.94
C VAL A 73 -7.73 -6.30 -15.57
N GLN A 74 -8.27 -5.89 -14.43
CA GLN A 74 -8.11 -4.53 -13.91
C GLN A 74 -7.68 -4.61 -12.46
N THR A 75 -6.40 -4.32 -12.18
CA THR A 75 -5.95 -4.25 -10.78
C THR A 75 -6.28 -2.88 -10.17
N VAL A 76 -6.88 -2.90 -8.99
CA VAL A 76 -7.32 -1.71 -8.25
C VAL A 76 -6.50 -1.60 -6.97
N HIS A 77 -5.76 -0.50 -6.84
CA HIS A 77 -4.89 -0.21 -5.70
C HIS A 77 -5.43 0.90 -4.80
N VAL A 78 -6.46 1.62 -5.25
CA VAL A 78 -6.97 2.81 -4.56
C VAL A 78 -8.49 2.73 -4.43
N LEU A 79 -9.03 3.47 -3.48
CA LEU A 79 -10.47 3.60 -3.31
C LEU A 79 -11.11 4.20 -4.57
N PRO A 80 -12.30 3.72 -4.99
CA PRO A 80 -13.03 4.30 -6.11
C PRO A 80 -13.31 5.79 -5.90
N VAL A 81 -13.20 6.57 -6.97
CA VAL A 81 -13.51 8.01 -6.95
C VAL A 81 -14.96 8.24 -6.51
N LYS A 82 -15.89 7.40 -6.98
CA LYS A 82 -17.31 7.44 -6.58
C LYS A 82 -17.46 7.22 -5.07
N TYR A 83 -16.74 6.26 -4.48
CA TYR A 83 -16.76 6.01 -3.03
C TYR A 83 -16.30 7.25 -2.27
N ASN A 84 -15.12 7.81 -2.60
CA ASN A 84 -14.54 8.97 -1.93
C ASN A 84 -15.41 10.24 -2.06
N LEU A 85 -16.15 10.38 -3.16
CA LEU A 85 -16.97 11.57 -3.39
C LEU A 85 -18.29 11.53 -2.66
N PHE A 86 -18.95 10.37 -2.57
CA PHE A 86 -20.35 10.29 -2.19
C PHE A 86 -20.62 9.48 -0.92
N GLN A 87 -19.76 8.50 -0.58
CA GLN A 87 -20.01 7.64 0.58
C GLN A 87 -19.92 8.39 1.90
N GLY A 88 -20.83 8.08 2.85
CA GLY A 88 -20.90 8.71 4.15
C GLY A 88 -21.40 10.15 4.15
N ARG A 89 -21.96 10.63 3.05
CA ARG A 89 -22.50 12.00 2.92
C ARG A 89 -24.01 11.98 2.72
N SER A 90 -24.70 12.95 3.32
CA SER A 90 -26.14 13.09 3.23
C SER A 90 -26.56 14.56 3.16
N GLY A 91 -27.82 14.79 2.87
CA GLY A 91 -28.44 16.12 2.86
C GLY A 91 -27.74 17.11 1.93
N TRP A 92 -27.63 18.36 2.37
CA TRP A 92 -27.06 19.48 1.57
C TRP A 92 -25.58 19.29 1.23
N HIS A 93 -24.80 18.60 2.05
CA HIS A 93 -23.40 18.25 1.75
C HIS A 93 -23.28 17.37 0.52
N LEU A 94 -24.23 16.45 0.33
CA LEU A 94 -24.30 15.60 -0.86
C LEU A 94 -24.69 16.44 -2.09
N ALA A 95 -25.67 17.34 -1.96
CA ALA A 95 -26.09 18.25 -3.06
C ALA A 95 -24.93 19.15 -3.53
N LEU A 96 -24.19 19.76 -2.60
CA LEU A 96 -22.99 20.55 -2.95
C LEU A 96 -21.91 19.69 -3.65
N ARG A 97 -21.80 18.42 -3.27
CA ARG A 97 -20.86 17.52 -3.92
C ARG A 97 -21.25 17.21 -5.35
N TYR A 98 -22.55 16.99 -5.61
CA TYR A 98 -23.08 16.81 -6.99
C TYR A 98 -22.83 18.07 -7.84
N LEU A 99 -23.11 19.26 -7.30
CA LEU A 99 -22.83 20.52 -7.98
C LEU A 99 -21.34 20.66 -8.33
N LYS A 100 -20.46 20.38 -7.37
CA LYS A 100 -19.00 20.40 -7.59
C LYS A 100 -18.56 19.39 -8.66
N VAL A 101 -19.16 18.22 -8.72
CA VAL A 101 -18.89 17.21 -9.75
C VAL A 101 -19.38 17.69 -11.12
N ALA A 102 -20.62 18.22 -11.20
CA ALA A 102 -21.22 18.71 -12.45
C ALA A 102 -20.41 19.87 -13.07
N THR A 103 -19.79 20.71 -12.25
CA THR A 103 -18.97 21.85 -12.69
C THR A 103 -17.50 21.52 -12.91
N SER A 104 -17.06 20.28 -12.66
CA SER A 104 -15.64 19.88 -12.76
C SER A 104 -15.41 18.87 -13.88
N PRO A 105 -14.88 19.28 -15.06
CA PRO A 105 -14.57 18.35 -16.16
C PRO A 105 -13.63 17.22 -15.70
N ARG A 106 -12.69 17.50 -14.80
CA ARG A 106 -11.79 16.53 -14.22
C ARG A 106 -12.54 15.41 -13.47
N LEU A 107 -13.48 15.79 -12.58
CA LEU A 107 -14.23 14.81 -11.79
C LEU A 107 -15.20 14.02 -12.67
N LEU A 108 -15.83 14.67 -13.63
CA LEU A 108 -16.69 14.01 -14.62
C LEU A 108 -15.90 12.97 -15.44
N THR A 109 -14.71 13.32 -15.93
CA THR A 109 -13.85 12.40 -16.68
C THR A 109 -13.46 11.19 -15.82
N TYR A 110 -13.00 11.40 -14.58
CA TYR A 110 -12.61 10.29 -13.71
C TYR A 110 -13.79 9.39 -13.36
N LEU A 111 -14.97 9.94 -13.07
CA LEU A 111 -16.19 9.15 -12.82
C LEU A 111 -16.66 8.39 -14.06
N ALA A 112 -16.58 8.99 -15.25
CA ALA A 112 -16.93 8.32 -16.50
C ALA A 112 -15.98 7.16 -16.79
N LEU A 113 -14.65 7.37 -16.70
CA LEU A 113 -13.67 6.31 -16.87
C LEU A 113 -13.86 5.21 -15.84
N GLU A 114 -14.07 5.57 -14.56
CA GLU A 114 -14.30 4.62 -13.47
C GLU A 114 -15.58 3.81 -13.70
N ARG A 115 -16.69 4.45 -14.10
CA ARG A 115 -17.93 3.74 -14.44
C ARG A 115 -17.72 2.72 -15.57
N LEU A 116 -16.99 3.08 -16.60
CA LEU A 116 -16.64 2.16 -17.71
C LEU A 116 -15.67 1.07 -17.27
N ARG A 117 -14.72 1.40 -16.38
CA ARG A 117 -13.77 0.47 -15.77
C ARG A 117 -14.50 -0.62 -14.97
N PHE A 118 -15.48 -0.26 -14.15
CA PHE A 118 -16.23 -1.19 -13.30
C PHE A 118 -17.50 -1.73 -13.97
N ALA A 119 -17.78 -1.38 -15.23
CA ALA A 119 -18.91 -1.92 -15.96
C ALA A 119 -18.80 -3.46 -16.05
N PRO A 120 -19.87 -4.20 -15.67
CA PRO A 120 -19.86 -5.66 -15.70
C PRO A 120 -19.71 -6.15 -17.14
N ARG A 121 -18.77 -7.07 -17.37
CA ARG A 121 -18.58 -7.76 -18.65
C ARG A 121 -18.22 -9.22 -18.36
N ARG A 122 -18.68 -10.14 -19.21
CA ARG A 122 -18.51 -11.60 -19.02
C ARG A 122 -17.02 -11.99 -18.93
N ASN A 123 -16.16 -11.38 -19.71
CA ASN A 123 -14.73 -11.65 -19.79
C ASN A 123 -13.85 -10.61 -19.06
N LYS A 124 -14.36 -10.03 -17.96
CA LYS A 124 -13.63 -9.00 -17.19
C LYS A 124 -13.66 -9.30 -15.70
N VAL A 125 -12.53 -9.12 -15.05
CA VAL A 125 -12.36 -9.26 -13.60
C VAL A 125 -11.62 -8.07 -13.02
N MET A 126 -12.09 -7.60 -11.86
CA MET A 126 -11.41 -6.60 -11.04
C MET A 126 -10.56 -7.35 -10.00
N VAL A 127 -9.25 -7.15 -10.03
CA VAL A 127 -8.32 -7.70 -9.05
C VAL A 127 -8.06 -6.64 -7.97
N LEU A 128 -8.42 -6.94 -6.75
CA LEU A 128 -8.37 -6.02 -5.62
C LEU A 128 -7.28 -6.45 -4.66
N THR A 129 -6.54 -5.49 -4.11
CA THR A 129 -5.36 -5.77 -3.28
C THR A 129 -5.71 -6.29 -1.89
N SER A 130 -6.94 -6.08 -1.41
CA SER A 130 -7.37 -6.54 -0.09
C SER A 130 -8.86 -6.85 -0.03
N PRO A 131 -9.33 -7.70 0.93
CA PRO A 131 -10.75 -7.91 1.19
C PRO A 131 -11.48 -6.62 1.54
N THR A 132 -10.86 -5.76 2.34
CA THR A 132 -11.42 -4.45 2.72
C THR A 132 -11.67 -3.57 1.49
N LEU A 133 -10.71 -3.51 0.56
CA LEU A 133 -10.91 -2.77 -0.69
C LEU A 133 -12.03 -3.40 -1.54
N GLN A 134 -12.17 -4.74 -1.53
CA GLN A 134 -13.28 -5.42 -2.20
C GLN A 134 -14.63 -4.97 -1.63
N ASP A 135 -14.75 -4.87 -0.32
CA ASP A 135 -16.00 -4.44 0.32
C ASP A 135 -16.35 -2.99 -0.01
N PHE A 136 -15.36 -2.09 -0.04
CA PHE A 136 -15.58 -0.71 -0.48
C PHE A 136 -15.99 -0.62 -1.96
N VAL A 137 -15.37 -1.40 -2.84
CA VAL A 137 -15.75 -1.45 -4.26
C VAL A 137 -17.15 -2.03 -4.41
N ARG A 138 -17.50 -3.09 -3.68
CA ARG A 138 -18.84 -3.74 -3.74
C ARG A 138 -19.95 -2.79 -3.36
N GLN A 139 -19.74 -1.86 -2.42
CA GLN A 139 -20.73 -0.85 -2.03
C GLN A 139 -21.12 0.09 -3.19
N VAL A 140 -20.23 0.37 -4.11
CA VAL A 140 -20.47 1.31 -5.23
C VAL A 140 -20.59 0.65 -6.60
N TYR A 141 -20.06 -0.58 -6.74
CA TYR A 141 -20.07 -1.38 -7.97
C TYR A 141 -20.36 -2.86 -7.67
N PRO A 142 -21.59 -3.20 -7.20
CA PRO A 142 -21.92 -4.54 -6.71
C PRO A 142 -21.90 -5.64 -7.80
N HIS A 143 -22.08 -5.26 -9.06
CA HIS A 143 -22.27 -6.21 -10.16
C HIS A 143 -20.98 -6.56 -10.91
N CYS A 144 -19.83 -5.98 -10.58
CA CYS A 144 -18.59 -6.35 -11.23
C CYS A 144 -18.01 -7.66 -10.64
N ARG A 145 -17.43 -8.49 -11.51
CA ARG A 145 -16.70 -9.69 -11.06
C ARG A 145 -15.42 -9.26 -10.37
N MET A 146 -15.21 -9.74 -9.15
CA MET A 146 -14.07 -9.36 -8.30
C MET A 146 -13.28 -10.59 -7.86
N SER A 147 -11.97 -10.44 -7.76
CA SER A 147 -11.05 -11.38 -7.13
C SER A 147 -10.11 -10.60 -6.22
N VAL A 148 -9.78 -11.14 -5.06
CA VAL A 148 -8.76 -10.56 -4.19
C VAL A 148 -7.43 -11.24 -4.48
N LEU A 149 -6.41 -10.44 -4.77
CA LEU A 149 -5.04 -10.88 -4.89
C LEU A 149 -4.15 -9.82 -4.24
N ALA A 150 -3.62 -10.15 -3.06
CA ALA A 150 -2.67 -9.29 -2.38
C ALA A 150 -1.42 -9.09 -3.24
N PRO A 151 -0.81 -7.90 -3.21
CA PRO A 151 0.44 -7.68 -3.91
C PRO A 151 1.56 -8.54 -3.34
N GLY A 152 2.59 -8.79 -4.15
CA GLY A 152 3.75 -9.55 -3.74
C GLY A 152 4.77 -8.69 -2.99
N VAL A 153 5.74 -9.37 -2.38
CA VAL A 153 6.89 -8.78 -1.71
C VAL A 153 8.16 -9.52 -2.10
N ASP A 154 9.28 -8.78 -2.11
CA ASP A 154 10.61 -9.37 -2.26
C ASP A 154 11.07 -9.90 -0.90
N MET A 155 11.55 -11.15 -0.89
CA MET A 155 12.11 -11.74 0.32
C MET A 155 13.58 -11.34 0.45
N PRO A 156 14.04 -10.89 1.64
CA PRO A 156 15.44 -10.55 1.85
C PRO A 156 16.36 -11.76 1.60
N THR A 157 17.46 -11.53 0.90
CA THR A 157 18.45 -12.57 0.58
C THR A 157 19.63 -12.58 1.56
N ARG A 158 19.75 -11.55 2.40
CA ARG A 158 20.85 -11.39 3.35
C ARG A 158 20.40 -11.70 4.77
N VAL A 159 21.34 -12.20 5.55
CA VAL A 159 21.17 -12.33 7.01
C VAL A 159 21.13 -10.92 7.60
N SER A 160 20.14 -10.66 8.44
CA SER A 160 19.98 -9.37 9.13
C SER A 160 21.12 -9.15 10.13
N ASP A 161 21.70 -7.93 10.10
CA ASP A 161 22.62 -7.43 11.12
C ASP A 161 22.06 -6.10 11.66
N PRO A 162 21.26 -6.15 12.74
CA PRO A 162 20.64 -4.95 13.33
C PRO A 162 21.65 -3.90 13.78
N GLN A 163 22.80 -4.30 14.29
CA GLN A 163 23.84 -3.38 14.77
C GLN A 163 24.46 -2.59 13.62
N ALA A 164 24.88 -3.28 12.55
CA ALA A 164 25.41 -2.63 11.36
C ALA A 164 24.35 -1.74 10.68
N ALA A 165 23.09 -2.16 10.68
CA ALA A 165 21.98 -1.37 10.14
C ALA A 165 21.75 -0.08 10.95
N ARG A 166 21.78 -0.15 12.29
CA ARG A 166 21.68 1.04 13.17
C ARG A 166 22.84 2.02 12.94
N GLN A 167 24.08 1.52 12.84
CA GLN A 167 25.23 2.36 12.53
C GLN A 167 25.10 3.07 11.18
N ARG A 168 24.68 2.34 10.14
CA ARG A 168 24.48 2.88 8.78
C ARG A 168 23.43 3.99 8.72
N LEU A 169 22.42 3.92 9.60
CA LEU A 169 21.34 4.90 9.69
C LEU A 169 21.57 5.98 10.76
N ALA A 170 22.75 5.98 11.42
CA ALA A 170 23.07 6.86 12.55
C ALA A 170 22.01 6.82 13.67
N LEU A 171 21.48 5.64 13.96
CA LEU A 171 20.49 5.39 15.00
C LEU A 171 21.16 4.95 16.31
N PRO A 172 20.48 5.11 17.47
CA PRO A 172 21.01 4.67 18.76
C PRO A 172 21.40 3.18 18.73
N PRO A 173 22.61 2.83 19.20
CA PRO A 173 23.09 1.43 19.19
C PRO A 173 22.37 0.54 20.22
N ALA A 174 21.78 1.15 21.25
CA ALA A 174 21.10 0.46 22.34
C ALA A 174 19.65 0.93 22.49
N GLY A 175 18.88 0.22 23.28
CA GLY A 175 17.45 0.47 23.48
C GLY A 175 16.58 -0.14 22.42
N ARG A 176 15.26 -0.08 22.63
CA ARG A 176 14.25 -0.57 21.68
C ARG A 176 14.03 0.46 20.58
N LEU A 177 13.88 -0.01 19.36
CA LEU A 177 13.68 0.85 18.17
C LEU A 177 12.37 0.50 17.45
N LEU A 178 11.47 1.46 17.43
CA LEU A 178 10.25 1.41 16.60
C LEU A 178 10.54 1.97 15.20
N ALA A 179 10.02 1.34 14.17
CA ALA A 179 10.03 1.85 12.80
C ALA A 179 8.66 2.39 12.40
N PHE A 180 8.67 3.54 11.74
CA PHE A 180 7.50 4.13 11.08
C PHE A 180 7.87 4.59 9.68
N VAL A 181 7.15 4.08 8.66
CA VAL A 181 7.42 4.38 7.25
C VAL A 181 6.16 4.92 6.59
N ALA A 182 6.20 6.16 6.10
CA ALA A 182 5.03 6.79 5.50
C ALA A 182 5.34 8.04 4.66
N ASN A 183 4.64 8.23 3.54
CA ASN A 183 4.71 9.48 2.77
C ASN A 183 3.80 10.59 3.34
N ASP A 184 2.72 10.22 4.02
CA ASP A 184 1.79 11.16 4.69
C ASP A 184 1.74 10.82 6.19
N TYR A 185 2.56 11.49 6.98
CA TYR A 185 2.70 11.26 8.43
C TYR A 185 1.38 11.47 9.19
N GLN A 186 0.55 12.42 8.74
CA GLN A 186 -0.74 12.70 9.37
C GLN A 186 -1.72 11.54 9.16
N LYS A 187 -1.91 11.12 7.91
CA LYS A 187 -2.83 10.04 7.56
C LYS A 187 -2.37 8.68 8.05
N LYS A 188 -1.06 8.48 8.19
CA LYS A 188 -0.50 7.20 8.66
C LYS A 188 -0.34 7.13 10.17
N GLY A 189 -0.85 8.13 10.91
CA GLY A 189 -1.04 8.08 12.35
C GLY A 189 0.21 8.42 13.18
N LEU A 190 1.21 9.12 12.62
CA LEU A 190 2.37 9.58 13.39
C LEU A 190 1.98 10.40 14.64
N PRO A 191 0.96 11.29 14.62
CA PRO A 191 0.53 11.99 15.83
C PRO A 191 0.14 11.04 16.97
N THR A 192 -0.63 10.00 16.68
CA THR A 192 -1.03 8.99 17.68
C THR A 192 0.17 8.22 18.20
N LEU A 193 1.11 7.86 17.31
CA LEU A 193 2.34 7.16 17.70
C LEU A 193 3.23 8.02 18.60
N LEU A 194 3.36 9.32 18.33
CA LEU A 194 4.11 10.24 19.20
C LEU A 194 3.47 10.35 20.58
N GLN A 195 2.15 10.43 20.68
CA GLN A 195 1.43 10.42 21.95
C GLN A 195 1.60 9.09 22.72
N ALA A 196 1.57 7.97 22.02
CA ALA A 196 1.83 6.65 22.61
C ALA A 196 3.29 6.55 23.12
N LEU A 197 4.27 7.09 22.38
CA LEU A 197 5.68 7.08 22.74
C LEU A 197 5.95 7.82 24.06
N CYS A 198 5.17 8.84 24.40
CA CYS A 198 5.27 9.53 25.71
C CYS A 198 4.97 8.59 26.88
N GLN A 199 4.21 7.53 26.68
CA GLN A 199 3.79 6.57 27.71
C GLN A 199 4.73 5.36 27.80
N LEU A 200 5.73 5.25 26.91
CA LEU A 200 6.69 4.15 26.84
C LEU A 200 7.98 4.51 27.61
N PRO A 201 8.74 3.49 28.07
CA PRO A 201 10.04 3.68 28.72
C PRO A 201 10.98 4.58 27.90
N PRO A 202 11.90 5.33 28.58
CA PRO A 202 12.74 6.34 27.93
C PRO A 202 13.78 5.75 26.96
N ASP A 203 14.09 4.47 27.04
CA ASP A 203 14.99 3.74 26.14
C ASP A 203 14.33 3.30 24.83
N VAL A 204 13.01 3.52 24.67
CA VAL A 204 12.28 3.24 23.42
C VAL A 204 12.45 4.43 22.47
N ASN A 205 13.02 4.20 21.32
CA ASN A 205 13.26 5.17 20.26
C ASN A 205 12.31 4.93 19.06
N LEU A 206 12.13 5.95 18.23
CA LEU A 206 11.32 5.89 17.01
C LEU A 206 12.13 6.42 15.82
N ALA A 207 12.30 5.60 14.79
CA ALA A 207 12.84 6.02 13.51
C ALA A 207 11.69 6.26 12.50
N VAL A 208 11.69 7.44 11.89
CA VAL A 208 10.64 7.91 10.97
C VAL A 208 11.22 8.11 9.58
N VAL A 209 10.70 7.34 8.61
CA VAL A 209 11.08 7.44 7.20
C VAL A 209 9.90 7.94 6.37
N GLY A 210 10.16 8.83 5.41
CA GLY A 210 9.17 9.27 4.43
C GLY A 210 9.39 10.70 3.93
N ASN A 211 8.31 11.47 3.76
CA ASN A 211 8.34 12.76 3.09
C ASN A 211 9.12 13.84 3.86
N PRO A 212 10.27 14.32 3.34
CA PRO A 212 11.08 15.35 4.01
C PRO A 212 10.32 16.67 4.26
N ALA A 213 9.37 17.02 3.40
CA ALA A 213 8.61 18.28 3.54
C ALA A 213 7.73 18.32 4.81
N SER A 214 7.46 17.17 5.42
CA SER A 214 6.67 17.08 6.65
C SER A 214 7.50 17.04 7.92
N ILE A 215 8.82 16.86 7.81
CA ILE A 215 9.73 16.66 8.97
C ILE A 215 9.66 17.83 9.95
N GLU A 216 9.79 19.06 9.48
CA GLU A 216 9.80 20.22 10.36
C GLU A 216 8.55 20.32 11.26
N LYS A 217 7.36 20.08 10.67
CA LYS A 217 6.10 20.08 11.42
C LYS A 217 6.11 19.04 12.54
N PHE A 218 6.50 17.81 12.22
CA PHE A 218 6.43 16.70 13.17
C PHE A 218 7.60 16.66 14.15
N SER A 219 8.76 17.22 13.77
CA SER A 219 9.87 17.44 14.68
C SER A 219 9.49 18.46 15.77
N ARG A 220 8.83 19.55 15.40
CA ARG A 220 8.30 20.51 16.38
C ARG A 220 7.27 19.87 17.32
N LEU A 221 6.40 19.02 16.79
CA LEU A 221 5.46 18.26 17.62
C LEU A 221 6.18 17.30 18.58
N ALA A 222 7.18 16.56 18.11
CA ALA A 222 7.98 15.68 18.96
C ALA A 222 8.70 16.45 20.07
N MET A 223 9.30 17.61 19.75
CA MET A 223 9.93 18.49 20.74
C MET A 223 8.92 18.99 21.79
N SER A 224 7.72 19.44 21.37
CA SER A 224 6.70 19.91 22.32
C SER A 224 6.18 18.81 23.24
N LEU A 225 6.33 17.54 22.86
CA LEU A 225 6.02 16.37 23.68
C LEU A 225 7.21 15.86 24.50
N GLY A 226 8.36 16.54 24.48
CA GLY A 226 9.57 16.10 25.18
C GLY A 226 10.28 14.91 24.54
N LEU A 227 9.99 14.59 23.28
CA LEU A 227 10.51 13.42 22.56
C LEU A 227 11.69 13.73 21.63
N GLY A 228 12.26 14.93 21.67
CA GLY A 228 13.27 15.39 20.70
C GLY A 228 14.49 14.47 20.57
N SER A 229 14.93 13.83 21.63
CA SER A 229 16.07 12.88 21.65
C SER A 229 15.69 11.45 21.29
N ARG A 230 14.39 11.12 21.25
CA ARG A 230 13.88 9.75 21.03
C ARG A 230 13.31 9.54 19.60
N VAL A 231 13.08 10.61 18.83
CA VAL A 231 12.48 10.54 17.49
C VAL A 231 13.50 10.95 16.44
N HIS A 232 13.86 10.01 15.58
CA HIS A 232 14.89 10.14 14.55
C HIS A 232 14.24 10.20 13.17
N PHE A 233 14.18 11.40 12.56
CA PHE A 233 13.65 11.60 11.22
C PHE A 233 14.74 11.35 10.17
N LEU A 234 14.63 10.27 9.42
CA LEU A 234 15.62 9.84 8.42
C LEU A 234 15.34 10.39 7.01
N GLY A 235 14.22 11.08 6.81
CA GLY A 235 13.81 11.55 5.50
C GLY A 235 13.42 10.44 4.55
N HIS A 236 13.64 10.65 3.26
CA HIS A 236 13.35 9.67 2.22
C HIS A 236 14.55 8.73 2.04
N LEU A 237 14.34 7.45 2.22
CA LEU A 237 15.30 6.40 1.90
C LEU A 237 14.97 5.75 0.55
N LYS A 238 15.97 5.52 -0.30
CA LYS A 238 15.80 4.77 -1.55
C LYS A 238 15.55 3.28 -1.28
N ASP A 239 16.19 2.77 -0.24
CA ASP A 239 16.06 1.40 0.26
C ASP A 239 15.73 1.48 1.75
N VAL A 240 14.57 0.95 2.13
CA VAL A 240 14.07 0.96 3.52
C VAL A 240 14.49 -0.30 4.27
N SER A 241 15.03 -1.32 3.58
CA SER A 241 15.45 -2.59 4.19
C SER A 241 16.35 -2.40 5.42
N PRO A 242 17.34 -1.47 5.42
CA PRO A 242 18.15 -1.23 6.62
C PRO A 242 17.35 -0.78 7.85
N LEU A 243 16.22 -0.07 7.66
CA LEU A 243 15.38 0.30 8.78
C LEU A 243 14.63 -0.92 9.34
N TYR A 244 14.13 -1.80 8.47
CA TYR A 244 13.46 -3.03 8.90
C TYR A 244 14.44 -3.97 9.62
N GLU A 245 15.71 -4.00 9.19
CA GLU A 245 16.78 -4.76 9.87
C GLU A 245 17.17 -4.17 11.24
N ALA A 246 17.17 -2.84 11.38
CA ALA A 246 17.57 -2.13 12.58
C ALA A 246 16.51 -2.15 13.69
N ALA A 247 15.23 -2.25 13.34
CA ALA A 247 14.11 -2.06 14.24
C ALA A 247 13.70 -3.34 14.99
N ASP A 248 13.05 -3.16 16.14
CA ASP A 248 12.43 -4.23 16.93
C ASP A 248 10.95 -4.44 16.55
N LEU A 249 10.30 -3.42 15.98
CA LEU A 249 8.86 -3.44 15.69
C LEU A 249 8.51 -2.38 14.67
N LEU A 250 7.69 -2.72 13.65
CA LEU A 250 7.04 -1.74 12.78
C LEU A 250 5.70 -1.30 13.39
N VAL A 251 5.43 0.00 13.38
CA VAL A 251 4.18 0.58 13.88
C VAL A 251 3.49 1.35 12.77
N HIS A 252 2.28 0.91 12.40
CA HIS A 252 1.51 1.50 11.30
C HIS A 252 0.05 1.80 11.71
N PRO A 253 -0.20 2.79 12.60
CA PRO A 253 -1.52 3.14 13.12
C PRO A 253 -2.25 4.04 12.12
N THR A 254 -2.38 3.56 10.87
CA THR A 254 -2.94 4.34 9.76
C THR A 254 -4.42 4.60 9.90
N LEU A 255 -4.86 5.81 9.52
CA LEU A 255 -6.28 6.15 9.40
C LEU A 255 -6.88 5.73 8.05
N GLU A 256 -6.01 5.51 7.05
CA GLU A 256 -6.45 5.09 5.71
C GLU A 256 -5.27 4.48 4.95
N ASP A 257 -5.39 3.20 4.61
CA ASP A 257 -4.48 2.52 3.68
C ASP A 257 -5.20 1.37 2.98
N THR A 258 -5.19 1.33 1.67
CA THR A 258 -5.87 0.29 0.89
C THR A 258 -5.21 -1.08 1.00
N PHE A 259 -3.91 -1.12 1.33
CA PHE A 259 -3.18 -2.37 1.58
C PHE A 259 -2.10 -2.21 2.66
N ALA A 260 -1.24 -1.19 2.59
CA ALA A 260 -0.03 -0.97 3.40
C ALA A 260 1.14 -1.91 3.05
N MET A 261 1.76 -1.68 1.88
CA MET A 261 2.94 -2.43 1.43
C MET A 261 4.08 -2.45 2.45
N VAL A 262 4.31 -1.33 3.15
CA VAL A 262 5.35 -1.20 4.18
C VAL A 262 5.22 -2.22 5.32
N VAL A 263 3.98 -2.66 5.60
CA VAL A 263 3.70 -3.71 6.59
C VAL A 263 4.16 -5.06 6.05
N LEU A 264 3.80 -5.39 4.81
CA LEU A 264 4.21 -6.65 4.18
C LEU A 264 5.74 -6.72 3.99
N GLU A 265 6.37 -5.61 3.63
CA GLU A 265 7.83 -5.48 3.52
C GLU A 265 8.52 -5.73 4.87
N ALA A 266 8.04 -5.11 5.95
CA ALA A 266 8.56 -5.34 7.30
C ALA A 266 8.40 -6.82 7.73
N MET A 267 7.24 -7.43 7.44
CA MET A 267 6.99 -8.83 7.71
C MET A 267 7.93 -9.75 6.92
N ALA A 268 8.32 -9.39 5.70
CA ALA A 268 9.31 -10.14 4.92
C ALA A 268 10.69 -10.13 5.58
N HIS A 269 11.05 -9.06 6.26
CA HIS A 269 12.26 -8.97 7.08
C HIS A 269 12.14 -9.68 8.46
N GLY A 270 11.00 -10.33 8.74
CA GLY A 270 10.75 -10.95 10.05
C GLY A 270 10.51 -9.94 11.17
N LEU A 271 10.18 -8.68 10.82
CA LEU A 271 9.88 -7.66 11.81
C LEU A 271 8.43 -7.81 12.29
N PRO A 272 8.17 -7.91 13.61
CA PRO A 272 6.81 -7.86 14.13
C PRO A 272 6.12 -6.55 13.77
N VAL A 273 4.80 -6.57 13.62
CA VAL A 273 4.04 -5.41 13.16
C VAL A 273 2.85 -5.11 14.08
N VAL A 274 2.62 -3.82 14.35
CA VAL A 274 1.40 -3.30 14.96
C VAL A 274 0.68 -2.44 13.92
N VAL A 275 -0.56 -2.79 13.61
CA VAL A 275 -1.34 -2.15 12.53
C VAL A 275 -2.73 -1.78 13.00
N SER A 276 -3.37 -0.84 12.33
CA SER A 276 -4.79 -0.53 12.55
C SER A 276 -5.69 -1.65 12.04
N ASP A 277 -6.90 -1.73 12.57
CA ASP A 277 -7.98 -2.61 12.12
C ASP A 277 -8.24 -2.52 10.60
N ALA A 278 -8.80 -3.59 10.03
CA ALA A 278 -9.06 -3.73 8.60
C ALA A 278 -9.90 -2.60 7.98
N ARG A 279 -10.71 -1.90 8.77
CA ARG A 279 -11.46 -0.70 8.34
C ARG A 279 -10.55 0.45 7.90
N TYR A 280 -9.33 0.50 8.44
CA TYR A 280 -8.35 1.55 8.20
C TYR A 280 -7.13 1.07 7.41
N CYS A 281 -6.80 -0.22 7.52
CA CYS A 281 -5.58 -0.81 6.96
C CYS A 281 -5.91 -2.11 6.21
N GLY A 282 -5.85 -2.10 4.88
CA GLY A 282 -6.34 -3.20 4.06
C GLY A 282 -5.64 -4.54 4.30
N ILE A 283 -4.33 -4.55 4.60
CA ILE A 283 -3.60 -5.79 4.91
C ILE A 283 -4.11 -6.44 6.21
N ALA A 284 -4.61 -5.65 7.17
CA ALA A 284 -5.12 -6.19 8.43
C ALA A 284 -6.28 -7.17 8.22
N GLY A 285 -7.04 -7.04 7.11
CA GLY A 285 -8.06 -8.02 6.73
C GLY A 285 -7.53 -9.40 6.34
N LEU A 286 -6.22 -9.55 6.18
CA LEU A 286 -5.51 -10.82 5.92
C LEU A 286 -4.72 -11.30 7.13
N LEU A 287 -4.59 -10.49 8.18
CA LEU A 287 -3.80 -10.78 9.37
C LEU A 287 -4.67 -11.33 10.51
N SER A 288 -4.01 -11.98 11.46
CA SER A 288 -4.64 -12.54 12.66
C SER A 288 -4.02 -11.89 13.89
N ASN A 289 -4.85 -11.17 14.67
CA ASN A 289 -4.43 -10.48 15.87
C ASN A 289 -3.80 -11.42 16.89
N GLY A 290 -2.65 -11.06 17.46
CA GLY A 290 -1.88 -11.84 18.43
C GLY A 290 -1.16 -13.05 17.84
N ARG A 291 -1.28 -13.31 16.51
CA ARG A 291 -0.62 -14.43 15.84
C ARG A 291 0.50 -13.96 14.90
N ASN A 292 0.18 -13.18 13.87
CA ASN A 292 1.15 -12.66 12.89
C ASN A 292 1.22 -11.13 12.84
N ALA A 293 0.38 -10.45 13.60
CA ALA A 293 0.38 -9.02 13.82
C ALA A 293 -0.33 -8.69 15.14
N MET A 294 -0.08 -7.53 15.70
CA MET A 294 -0.99 -6.91 16.68
C MET A 294 -1.89 -5.92 15.94
N ILE A 295 -3.20 -6.02 16.16
CA ILE A 295 -4.20 -5.21 15.45
C ILE A 295 -4.91 -4.29 16.45
N LEU A 296 -4.81 -2.97 16.21
CA LEU A 296 -5.44 -1.93 17.01
C LEU A 296 -6.91 -1.78 16.62
N SER A 297 -7.77 -1.61 17.59
CA SER A 297 -9.20 -1.33 17.36
C SER A 297 -9.43 0.08 16.81
N SER A 298 -8.59 1.03 17.20
CA SER A 298 -8.66 2.42 16.76
C SER A 298 -7.27 3.02 16.45
N PRO A 299 -7.06 3.61 15.26
CA PRO A 299 -5.80 4.28 14.90
C PRO A 299 -5.54 5.58 15.68
N THR A 300 -6.54 6.09 16.41
CA THR A 300 -6.45 7.34 17.16
C THR A 300 -6.34 7.15 18.66
N ASP A 301 -6.40 5.91 19.13
CA ASP A 301 -6.23 5.58 20.56
C ASP A 301 -4.75 5.39 20.90
N ALA A 302 -4.13 6.45 21.42
CA ALA A 302 -2.73 6.42 21.84
C ALA A 302 -2.51 5.54 23.08
N GLY A 303 -3.52 5.36 23.94
CA GLY A 303 -3.46 4.48 25.12
C GLY A 303 -3.45 3.00 24.72
N GLU A 304 -4.36 2.57 23.83
CA GLU A 304 -4.36 1.22 23.27
C GLU A 304 -3.03 0.92 22.56
N LEU A 305 -2.54 1.88 21.77
CA LEU A 305 -1.27 1.74 21.06
C LEU A 305 -0.10 1.60 22.03
N ALA A 306 -0.01 2.45 23.06
CA ALA A 306 1.08 2.38 24.06
C ALA A 306 1.08 1.05 24.81
N GLN A 307 -0.08 0.57 25.27
CA GLN A 307 -0.23 -0.73 25.94
C GLN A 307 0.20 -1.89 25.04
N THR A 308 -0.22 -1.86 23.77
CA THR A 308 0.14 -2.88 22.78
C THR A 308 1.65 -2.89 22.54
N LEU A 309 2.26 -1.72 22.37
CA LEU A 309 3.71 -1.58 22.18
C LEU A 309 4.48 -2.06 23.41
N ALA A 310 4.09 -1.62 24.60
CA ALA A 310 4.74 -2.03 25.86
C ALA A 310 4.71 -3.56 26.02
N ARG A 311 3.56 -4.20 25.74
CA ARG A 311 3.41 -5.65 25.81
C ARG A 311 4.37 -6.38 24.85
N VAL A 312 4.45 -5.97 23.57
CA VAL A 312 5.33 -6.62 22.60
C VAL A 312 6.79 -6.38 22.90
N LEU A 313 7.16 -5.18 23.38
CA LEU A 313 8.55 -4.83 23.65
C LEU A 313 9.09 -5.48 24.94
N SER A 314 8.23 -5.76 25.92
CA SER A 314 8.61 -6.41 27.19
C SER A 314 8.58 -7.94 27.14
N ASP A 315 7.85 -8.53 26.21
CA ASP A 315 7.69 -9.98 26.05
C ASP A 315 8.49 -10.48 24.84
N ASP A 316 9.71 -10.95 25.07
CA ASP A 316 10.59 -11.45 24.00
C ASP A 316 10.03 -12.72 23.32
N VAL A 317 9.29 -13.55 24.04
CA VAL A 317 8.66 -14.77 23.49
C VAL A 317 7.55 -14.38 22.51
N LEU A 318 6.66 -13.50 22.93
CA LEU A 318 5.60 -12.98 22.06
C LEU A 318 6.20 -12.29 20.83
N ARG A 319 7.24 -11.47 21.00
CA ARG A 319 7.90 -10.76 19.90
C ARG A 319 8.49 -11.73 18.87
N GLN A 320 9.18 -12.78 19.33
CA GLN A 320 9.74 -13.82 18.45
C GLN A 320 8.65 -14.63 17.74
N GLN A 321 7.56 -14.97 18.42
CA GLN A 321 6.43 -15.67 17.82
C GLN A 321 5.77 -14.81 16.71
N LEU A 322 5.53 -13.53 16.98
CA LEU A 322 5.01 -12.58 15.99
C LEU A 322 5.96 -12.43 14.80
N ALA A 323 7.28 -12.31 15.04
CA ALA A 323 8.30 -12.20 14.01
C ALA A 323 8.31 -13.41 13.07
N HIS A 324 8.30 -14.60 13.64
CA HIS A 324 8.28 -15.86 12.88
C HIS A 324 7.00 -15.98 12.03
N ALA A 325 5.85 -15.74 12.64
CA ALA A 325 4.57 -15.84 11.95
C ALA A 325 4.39 -14.72 10.88
N ALA A 326 4.93 -13.52 11.13
CA ALA A 326 4.98 -12.44 10.16
C ALA A 326 5.81 -12.85 8.92
N HIS A 327 7.00 -13.39 9.14
CA HIS A 327 7.87 -13.87 8.05
C HIS A 327 7.21 -14.99 7.23
N GLN A 328 6.59 -15.98 7.89
CA GLN A 328 5.83 -17.03 7.21
C GLN A 328 4.68 -16.47 6.37
N PHE A 329 3.96 -15.46 6.87
CA PHE A 329 2.92 -14.78 6.12
C PHE A 329 3.49 -14.10 4.87
N ALA A 330 4.61 -13.37 5.00
CA ALA A 330 5.24 -12.71 3.86
C ALA A 330 5.77 -13.70 2.81
N GLN A 331 6.29 -14.86 3.21
CA GLN A 331 6.71 -15.93 2.29
C GLN A 331 5.56 -16.43 1.40
N GLN A 332 4.34 -16.53 1.94
CA GLN A 332 3.15 -16.91 1.17
C GLN A 332 2.78 -15.83 0.13
N HIS A 333 3.22 -14.59 0.34
CA HIS A 333 3.02 -13.43 -0.53
C HIS A 333 4.27 -13.06 -1.33
N ALA A 334 5.28 -13.92 -1.44
CA ALA A 334 6.42 -13.68 -2.33
C ALA A 334 5.98 -13.61 -3.80
N TRP A 335 6.63 -12.74 -4.59
CA TRP A 335 6.26 -12.48 -5.98
C TRP A 335 6.04 -13.72 -6.84
N PRO A 336 6.85 -14.80 -6.77
CA PRO A 336 6.61 -16.00 -7.59
C PRO A 336 5.25 -16.65 -7.30
N GLY A 337 4.79 -16.64 -6.03
CA GLY A 337 3.46 -17.14 -5.63
C GLY A 337 2.34 -16.28 -6.20
N VAL A 338 2.47 -14.97 -6.09
CA VAL A 338 1.51 -14.00 -6.61
C VAL A 338 1.41 -14.07 -8.14
N ALA A 339 2.54 -14.24 -8.85
CA ALA A 339 2.54 -14.40 -10.30
C ALA A 339 1.82 -15.67 -10.75
N ARG A 340 2.01 -16.80 -10.03
CA ARG A 340 1.23 -18.03 -10.30
C ARG A 340 -0.26 -17.83 -10.10
N ALA A 341 -0.67 -17.16 -9.01
CA ALA A 341 -2.08 -16.86 -8.76
C ALA A 341 -2.66 -15.92 -9.82
N GLN A 342 -1.89 -14.93 -10.26
CA GLN A 342 -2.29 -14.04 -11.36
C GLN A 342 -2.46 -14.81 -12.68
N THR A 343 -1.58 -15.75 -12.98
CA THR A 343 -1.67 -16.63 -14.17
C THR A 343 -2.95 -17.48 -14.16
N VAL A 344 -3.37 -17.96 -12.99
CA VAL A 344 -4.65 -18.67 -12.85
C VAL A 344 -5.83 -17.77 -13.26
N ILE A 345 -5.82 -16.51 -12.81
CA ILE A 345 -6.85 -15.52 -13.20
C ILE A 345 -6.86 -15.33 -14.72
N TYR A 346 -5.70 -15.23 -15.37
CA TYR A 346 -5.61 -15.09 -16.83
C TYR A 346 -6.19 -16.31 -17.55
N ARG A 347 -5.83 -17.53 -17.15
CA ARG A 347 -6.33 -18.77 -17.74
C ARG A 347 -7.86 -18.89 -17.66
N GLN A 348 -8.46 -18.47 -16.54
CA GLN A 348 -9.91 -18.46 -16.36
C GLN A 348 -10.65 -17.51 -17.32
N LEU A 349 -9.98 -16.51 -17.87
CA LEU A 349 -10.53 -15.55 -18.81
C LEU A 349 -10.27 -15.91 -20.28
N CYS A 350 -9.25 -16.73 -20.55
CA CYS A 350 -8.94 -17.29 -21.86
C CYS A 350 -9.69 -18.61 -22.14
N ALA A 351 -10.27 -19.24 -21.10
CA ALA A 351 -11.08 -20.44 -21.29
C ALA A 351 -12.33 -20.09 -22.11
N PRO A 352 -12.72 -20.94 -23.12
CA PRO A 352 -13.82 -20.70 -24.02
C PRO A 352 -15.20 -20.65 -23.33
#